data_fb9bf2282d22bcebe3cfa8620f6b2f30
#
_entry.id   fb9bf2282d22bcebe3cfa8620f6b2f30
#
_cell.length_a   1.000
_cell.length_b   1.000
_cell.length_c   1.000
_cell.angle_alpha   90.00
_cell.angle_beta   90.00
_cell.angle_gamma   90.00
#
_symmetry.space_group_name_H-M   'P 1'
#
loop_
_entity.id
_entity.type
_entity.pdbx_description
1 polymer ?
#
loop_
_entity_poly.entity_id
_entity_poly.type
_entity_poly.pdbx_seq_one_letter_code
_entity_poly.pdbx_strand_id
1 'polypeptide(L)'
;MLAVLTPTQHKEPQDMGDSTTILFGLPGVRVQSVVRVGPGRIVHLVTDDPTAAACPVCGVLSTSVRQRRTTRPRDIAYGLEPLAARWHKAQFACKEKACPRKAFNEAVAQVPARARVTGRARQAAGRAVAAGASVTAAAGAHGLSWPTASGAFTAHADRLLAPPGPVRVLGIDETRRGRPKWTQDPDTSRWERSERFETNVVDLAGGQGLLGQSAGRTRKAVVGWLDEQGQDWKDGVQVVAMHPCTA
;
A
#
# COMPACT_ATOMS: atom_id res chain seq x y z
N MET A 1 -55.45 38.23 27.78
CA MET A 1 -54.88 37.36 26.77
C MET A 1 -53.36 37.63 26.75
N LEU A 2 -52.59 36.90 27.53
CA LEU A 2 -51.13 37.06 27.65
C LEU A 2 -50.46 36.10 26.62
N ALA A 3 -49.76 36.66 25.67
CA ALA A 3 -48.93 35.88 24.74
C ALA A 3 -47.62 35.44 25.43
N VAL A 4 -47.45 34.15 25.58
CA VAL A 4 -46.21 33.54 26.09
C VAL A 4 -45.23 33.52 24.93
N LEU A 5 -44.17 34.31 25.00
CA LEU A 5 -43.03 34.24 24.11
C LEU A 5 -42.18 33.02 24.48
N THR A 6 -42.16 32.03 23.61
CA THR A 6 -41.22 30.90 23.70
C THR A 6 -39.79 31.38 23.45
N PRO A 7 -38.79 30.99 24.27
CA PRO A 7 -37.40 31.36 24.03
C PRO A 7 -36.89 30.63 22.80
N THR A 8 -36.38 31.40 21.85
CA THR A 8 -35.62 30.92 20.69
C THR A 8 -34.37 30.21 21.22
N GLN A 9 -34.30 28.90 21.05
CA GLN A 9 -33.08 28.15 21.32
C GLN A 9 -32.00 28.64 20.37
N HIS A 10 -31.05 29.40 20.87
CA HIS A 10 -29.78 29.61 20.21
C HIS A 10 -29.08 28.25 20.14
N LYS A 11 -29.11 27.64 18.96
CA LYS A 11 -28.28 26.47 18.63
C LYS A 11 -26.82 26.96 18.65
N GLU A 12 -26.08 26.60 19.67
CA GLU A 12 -24.62 26.81 19.70
C GLU A 12 -24.02 26.28 18.39
N PRO A 13 -23.06 26.99 17.77
CA PRO A 13 -22.41 26.50 16.58
C PRO A 13 -21.66 25.20 16.98
N GLN A 14 -22.23 24.07 16.58
CA GLN A 14 -21.54 22.80 16.65
C GLN A 14 -20.21 22.98 15.93
N ASP A 15 -19.12 22.59 16.57
CA ASP A 15 -17.76 22.66 16.00
C ASP A 15 -17.75 21.95 14.63
N MET A 16 -17.92 22.75 13.57
CA MET A 16 -17.96 22.27 12.18
C MET A 16 -16.70 21.52 11.79
N GLY A 17 -15.60 21.70 12.54
CA GLY A 17 -14.33 20.97 12.38
C GLY A 17 -14.47 19.48 12.64
N ASP A 18 -15.29 19.07 13.60
CA ASP A 18 -15.42 17.66 13.97
C ASP A 18 -16.23 16.88 12.92
N SER A 19 -17.39 17.38 12.51
CA SER A 19 -18.21 16.74 11.47
C SER A 19 -17.49 16.62 10.13
N THR A 20 -16.73 17.64 9.73
CA THR A 20 -15.95 17.61 8.48
C THR A 20 -14.79 16.63 8.57
N THR A 21 -14.17 16.52 9.73
CA THR A 21 -13.11 15.51 10.01
C THR A 21 -13.66 14.10 9.92
N ILE A 22 -14.82 13.84 10.51
CA ILE A 22 -15.50 12.54 10.43
C ILE A 22 -15.85 12.19 8.98
N LEU A 23 -16.43 13.13 8.24
CA LEU A 23 -16.74 12.93 6.81
C LEU A 23 -15.50 12.70 5.97
N PHE A 24 -14.42 13.43 6.21
CA PHE A 24 -13.16 13.24 5.50
C PHE A 24 -12.55 11.89 5.84
N GLY A 25 -12.67 11.42 7.09
CA GLY A 25 -12.40 10.06 7.51
C GLY A 25 -10.95 9.60 7.26
N LEU A 26 -9.94 10.47 7.42
CA LEU A 26 -8.52 10.09 7.35
C LEU A 26 -7.94 10.01 8.77
N PRO A 27 -7.70 8.82 9.31
CA PRO A 27 -7.22 8.65 10.68
C PRO A 27 -5.89 9.37 10.93
N GLY A 28 -5.78 9.96 12.12
CA GLY A 28 -4.58 10.66 12.59
C GLY A 28 -4.46 12.11 12.11
N VAL A 29 -5.45 12.62 11.37
CA VAL A 29 -5.51 14.03 10.97
C VAL A 29 -6.89 14.60 11.21
N ARG A 30 -6.96 15.90 11.47
CA ARG A 30 -8.18 16.68 11.60
C ARG A 30 -8.27 17.70 10.47
N VAL A 31 -9.49 17.90 9.94
CA VAL A 31 -9.75 18.96 8.97
C VAL A 31 -9.78 20.30 9.68
N GLN A 32 -8.87 21.18 9.31
CA GLN A 32 -8.82 22.55 9.82
C GLN A 32 -9.76 23.47 9.04
N SER A 33 -9.76 23.36 7.72
CA SER A 33 -10.66 24.13 6.84
C SER A 33 -10.78 23.48 5.47
N VAL A 34 -11.85 23.84 4.75
CA VAL A 34 -12.06 23.47 3.35
C VAL A 34 -12.28 24.75 2.56
N VAL A 35 -11.54 24.94 1.49
CA VAL A 35 -11.62 26.12 0.63
C VAL A 35 -11.97 25.68 -0.79
N ARG A 36 -12.95 26.33 -1.42
CA ARG A 36 -13.25 26.14 -2.84
C ARG A 36 -12.26 26.96 -3.69
N VAL A 37 -11.67 26.33 -4.67
CA VAL A 37 -10.72 26.97 -5.60
C VAL A 37 -11.06 26.54 -7.02
N GLY A 38 -11.66 27.43 -7.78
CA GLY A 38 -12.19 27.09 -9.10
C GLY A 38 -13.20 25.94 -9.02
N PRO A 39 -13.08 24.91 -9.87
CA PRO A 39 -13.98 23.75 -9.85
C PRO A 39 -13.62 22.73 -8.75
N GLY A 40 -12.57 22.96 -7.97
CA GLY A 40 -12.10 22.01 -6.97
C GLY A 40 -12.13 22.52 -5.55
N ARG A 41 -11.68 21.70 -4.63
CA ARG A 41 -11.59 21.97 -3.19
C ARG A 41 -10.20 21.70 -2.66
N ILE A 42 -9.76 22.51 -1.73
CA ILE A 42 -8.52 22.28 -0.96
C ILE A 42 -8.95 22.01 0.49
N VAL A 43 -8.57 20.87 1.01
CA VAL A 43 -8.76 20.49 2.41
C VAL A 43 -7.45 20.72 3.15
N HIS A 44 -7.48 21.62 4.14
CA HIS A 44 -6.37 21.88 5.03
C HIS A 44 -6.46 20.94 6.22
N LEU A 45 -5.39 20.17 6.44
CA LEU A 45 -5.29 19.14 7.46
C LEU A 45 -4.22 19.51 8.48
N VAL A 46 -4.46 19.18 9.73
CA VAL A 46 -3.47 19.20 10.81
C VAL A 46 -3.42 17.82 11.46
N THR A 47 -2.28 17.49 12.05
CA THR A 47 -2.10 16.23 12.78
C THR A 47 -2.98 16.21 14.03
N ASP A 48 -3.70 15.11 14.23
CA ASP A 48 -4.57 14.84 15.37
C ASP A 48 -4.22 13.49 16.02
N ASP A 49 -2.96 13.16 15.98
CA ASP A 49 -2.41 11.94 16.57
C ASP A 49 -1.27 12.36 17.52
N PRO A 50 -1.45 12.23 18.85
CA PRO A 50 -0.44 12.63 19.81
C PRO A 50 0.87 11.84 19.66
N THR A 51 0.81 10.61 19.10
CA THR A 51 2.00 9.79 18.87
C THR A 51 2.83 10.28 17.69
N ALA A 52 2.27 11.11 16.81
CA ALA A 52 3.00 11.67 15.66
C ALA A 52 4.18 12.57 16.05
N ALA A 53 4.22 13.04 17.31
CA ALA A 53 5.34 13.77 17.90
C ALA A 53 6.42 12.86 18.53
N ALA A 54 6.27 11.53 18.44
CA ALA A 54 7.27 10.57 18.91
C ALA A 54 8.40 10.40 17.89
N CYS A 55 9.64 10.35 18.37
CA CYS A 55 10.79 10.07 17.51
C CYS A 55 10.69 8.63 16.97
N PRO A 56 10.76 8.41 15.65
CA PRO A 56 10.61 7.07 15.07
C PRO A 56 11.79 6.12 15.34
N VAL A 57 12.84 6.58 16.03
CA VAL A 57 14.00 5.75 16.38
C VAL A 57 14.01 5.40 17.87
N CYS A 58 13.80 6.38 18.76
CA CYS A 58 13.87 6.16 20.20
C CYS A 58 12.49 6.24 20.92
N GLY A 59 11.42 6.57 20.21
CA GLY A 59 10.07 6.69 20.77
C GLY A 59 9.82 7.92 21.67
N VAL A 60 10.84 8.71 21.98
CA VAL A 60 10.69 9.87 22.87
C VAL A 60 9.84 10.95 22.20
N LEU A 61 8.79 11.38 22.92
CA LEU A 61 7.92 12.48 22.51
C LEU A 61 8.67 13.81 22.55
N SER A 62 8.45 14.67 21.56
CA SER A 62 9.06 15.99 21.49
C SER A 62 8.03 17.08 21.25
N THR A 63 8.11 18.13 22.06
CA THR A 63 7.37 19.39 21.87
C THR A 63 8.21 20.47 21.16
N SER A 64 9.49 20.18 20.90
CA SER A 64 10.42 21.13 20.29
C SER A 64 10.24 21.20 18.79
N VAL A 65 9.39 22.11 18.33
CA VAL A 65 9.16 22.36 16.90
C VAL A 65 10.34 23.13 16.31
N ARG A 66 10.98 22.56 15.28
CA ARG A 66 12.05 23.24 14.51
C ARG A 66 11.48 24.06 13.38
N GLN A 67 10.49 23.52 12.68
CA GLN A 67 9.81 24.22 11.59
C GLN A 67 8.45 23.60 11.30
N ARG A 68 7.59 24.35 10.63
CA ARG A 68 6.34 23.86 10.08
C ARG A 68 6.45 23.67 8.58
N ARG A 69 5.82 22.63 8.05
CA ARG A 69 5.84 22.28 6.62
C ARG A 69 4.44 21.95 6.14
N THR A 70 4.14 22.32 4.90
CA THR A 70 2.93 21.85 4.22
C THR A 70 3.29 20.79 3.19
N THR A 71 2.65 19.63 3.27
CA THR A 71 2.77 18.56 2.28
C THR A 71 1.44 18.37 1.58
N ARG A 72 1.47 17.71 0.42
CA ARG A 72 0.29 17.49 -0.44
C ARG A 72 0.14 15.99 -0.73
N PRO A 73 -0.28 15.19 0.26
CA PRO A 73 -0.51 13.77 0.01
C PRO A 73 -1.68 13.60 -0.95
N ARG A 74 -1.53 12.72 -1.93
CA ARG A 74 -2.65 12.29 -2.78
C ARG A 74 -3.55 11.38 -1.97
N ASP A 75 -4.85 11.55 -2.15
CA ASP A 75 -5.87 10.80 -1.43
C ASP A 75 -6.90 10.24 -2.42
N ILE A 76 -7.87 9.50 -1.91
CA ILE A 76 -9.02 9.06 -2.70
C ILE A 76 -9.80 10.26 -3.24
N ALA A 77 -10.49 10.06 -4.35
CA ALA A 77 -11.43 11.06 -4.87
C ALA A 77 -12.65 11.21 -3.95
N TYR A 78 -13.12 12.42 -3.81
CA TYR A 78 -14.35 12.78 -3.09
C TYR A 78 -15.35 13.43 -4.02
N GLY A 79 -16.24 12.63 -4.57
CA GLY A 79 -17.21 13.08 -5.57
C GLY A 79 -16.54 13.35 -6.93
N LEU A 80 -17.20 14.16 -7.75
CA LEU A 80 -16.78 14.44 -9.13
C LEU A 80 -15.78 15.60 -9.22
N GLU A 81 -15.73 16.47 -8.21
CA GLU A 81 -14.83 17.62 -8.21
C GLU A 81 -13.44 17.25 -7.69
N PRO A 82 -12.37 17.82 -8.27
CA PRO A 82 -11.01 17.62 -7.75
C PRO A 82 -10.88 18.05 -6.29
N LEU A 83 -10.24 17.22 -5.47
CA LEU A 83 -9.92 17.50 -4.08
C LEU A 83 -8.43 17.38 -3.85
N ALA A 84 -7.82 18.44 -3.31
CA ALA A 84 -6.40 18.48 -2.95
C ALA A 84 -6.24 18.57 -1.42
N ALA A 85 -5.52 17.62 -0.82
CA ALA A 85 -5.17 17.69 0.58
C ALA A 85 -3.90 18.55 0.77
N ARG A 86 -3.92 19.44 1.76
CA ARG A 86 -2.77 20.20 2.25
C ARG A 86 -2.57 19.91 3.73
N TRP A 87 -1.61 19.08 4.05
CA TRP A 87 -1.30 18.71 5.41
C TRP A 87 -0.22 19.60 6.01
N HIS A 88 -0.61 20.39 7.00
CA HIS A 88 0.26 21.28 7.80
C HIS A 88 0.82 20.49 8.97
N LYS A 89 2.09 20.17 8.92
CA LYS A 89 2.77 19.34 9.92
C LYS A 89 4.03 19.97 10.47
N ALA A 90 4.41 19.57 11.68
CA ALA A 90 5.63 20.01 12.32
C ALA A 90 6.82 19.10 11.98
N GLN A 91 8.01 19.67 12.05
CA GLN A 91 9.27 18.96 12.22
C GLN A 91 9.76 19.20 13.64
N PHE A 92 10.04 18.13 14.35
CA PHE A 92 10.53 18.17 15.73
C PHE A 92 12.03 17.91 15.83
N ALA A 93 12.66 18.47 16.89
CA ALA A 93 13.97 18.02 17.34
C ALA A 93 13.81 16.82 18.26
N CYS A 94 14.64 15.77 18.09
CA CYS A 94 14.68 14.68 19.07
C CYS A 94 15.33 15.19 20.37
N LYS A 95 14.70 14.89 21.50
CA LYS A 95 15.16 15.31 22.83
C LYS A 95 16.17 14.34 23.45
N GLU A 96 16.21 13.11 22.96
CA GLU A 96 17.15 12.08 23.42
C GLU A 96 18.56 12.35 22.88
N LYS A 97 19.51 12.63 23.78
CA LYS A 97 20.90 12.98 23.41
C LYS A 97 21.62 11.82 22.72
N ALA A 98 21.37 10.58 23.19
CA ALA A 98 21.98 9.37 22.64
C ALA A 98 21.35 8.94 21.30
N CYS A 99 20.20 9.49 20.92
CA CYS A 99 19.53 9.15 19.69
C CYS A 99 20.30 9.64 18.47
N PRO A 100 20.58 8.77 17.47
CA PRO A 100 21.25 9.19 16.24
C PRO A 100 20.39 10.14 15.39
N ARG A 101 19.07 10.13 15.59
CA ARG A 101 18.15 11.03 14.88
C ARG A 101 18.02 12.36 15.60
N LYS A 102 18.46 13.41 14.94
CA LYS A 102 18.41 14.78 15.51
C LYS A 102 17.10 15.51 15.20
N ALA A 103 16.41 15.14 14.15
CA ALA A 103 15.12 15.73 13.76
C ALA A 103 14.25 14.75 12.99
N PHE A 104 12.93 14.89 13.14
CA PHE A 104 11.93 14.06 12.44
C PHE A 104 10.68 14.89 12.14
N ASN A 105 9.91 14.45 11.11
CA ASN A 105 8.64 15.08 10.77
C ASN A 105 7.49 14.28 11.36
N GLU A 106 6.40 14.93 11.69
CA GLU A 106 5.14 14.23 11.97
C GLU A 106 4.82 13.24 10.87
N ALA A 107 4.37 12.08 11.27
CA ALA A 107 3.89 11.02 10.41
C ALA A 107 2.68 10.38 11.09
N VAL A 108 1.70 10.00 10.31
CA VAL A 108 0.54 9.23 10.77
C VAL A 108 0.49 7.92 10.01
N ALA A 109 -0.20 6.90 10.53
CA ALA A 109 -0.26 5.58 9.91
C ALA A 109 -0.71 5.63 8.44
N GLN A 110 -1.68 6.49 8.12
CA GLN A 110 -2.17 6.67 6.75
C GLN A 110 -1.21 7.41 5.81
N VAL A 111 -0.29 8.20 6.38
CA VAL A 111 0.72 8.95 5.61
C VAL A 111 2.07 8.85 6.33
N PRO A 112 2.77 7.73 6.20
CA PRO A 112 4.09 7.53 6.80
C PRO A 112 5.10 8.60 6.38
N ALA A 113 6.23 8.65 7.06
CA ALA A 113 7.30 9.58 6.73
C ALA A 113 7.70 9.47 5.25
N ARG A 114 7.79 10.62 4.56
CA ARG A 114 8.08 10.75 3.11
C ARG A 114 7.00 10.23 2.17
N ALA A 115 5.91 9.65 2.65
CA ALA A 115 4.81 9.23 1.78
C ALA A 115 4.16 10.44 1.10
N ARG A 116 3.83 10.26 -0.18
CA ARG A 116 3.13 11.24 -1.02
C ARG A 116 1.71 10.80 -1.37
N VAL A 117 1.31 9.63 -0.89
CA VAL A 117 0.02 8.99 -1.16
C VAL A 117 -0.46 8.40 0.16
N THR A 118 -1.75 8.58 0.46
CA THR A 118 -2.36 8.00 1.66
C THR A 118 -2.47 6.48 1.55
N GLY A 119 -2.47 5.79 2.68
CA GLY A 119 -2.68 4.34 2.75
C GLY A 119 -3.99 3.92 2.08
N ARG A 120 -5.08 4.67 2.35
CA ARG A 120 -6.40 4.37 1.77
C ARG A 120 -6.45 4.54 0.25
N ALA A 121 -5.73 5.52 -0.33
CA ALA A 121 -5.64 5.68 -1.77
C ALA A 121 -4.88 4.51 -2.42
N ARG A 122 -3.80 4.03 -1.79
CA ARG A 122 -3.12 2.80 -2.21
C ARG A 122 -4.04 1.59 -2.14
N GLN A 123 -4.75 1.42 -1.03
CA GLN A 123 -5.70 0.30 -0.86
C GLN A 123 -6.82 0.34 -1.89
N ALA A 124 -7.35 1.53 -2.21
CA ALA A 124 -8.38 1.68 -3.23
C ALA A 124 -7.87 1.26 -4.62
N ALA A 125 -6.66 1.70 -5.00
CA ALA A 125 -6.03 1.29 -6.27
C ALA A 125 -5.75 -0.22 -6.32
N GLY A 126 -5.23 -0.81 -5.22
CA GLY A 126 -4.99 -2.25 -5.14
C GLY A 126 -6.27 -3.07 -5.29
N ARG A 127 -7.35 -2.66 -4.62
CA ARG A 127 -8.68 -3.29 -4.75
C ARG A 127 -9.27 -3.14 -6.15
N ALA A 128 -9.08 -2.00 -6.81
CA ALA A 128 -9.56 -1.81 -8.17
C ALA A 128 -8.88 -2.80 -9.15
N VAL A 129 -7.58 -3.03 -8.99
CA VAL A 129 -6.86 -4.05 -9.80
C VAL A 129 -7.34 -5.46 -9.45
N ALA A 130 -7.54 -5.77 -8.17
CA ALA A 130 -8.08 -7.07 -7.74
C ALA A 130 -9.48 -7.33 -8.27
N ALA A 131 -10.28 -6.27 -8.48
CA ALA A 131 -11.60 -6.33 -9.09
C ALA A 131 -11.59 -6.39 -10.63
N GLY A 132 -10.42 -6.54 -11.27
CA GLY A 132 -10.28 -6.72 -12.71
C GLY A 132 -9.87 -5.48 -13.50
N ALA A 133 -9.64 -4.32 -12.87
CA ALA A 133 -9.10 -3.17 -13.58
C ALA A 133 -7.64 -3.41 -13.95
N SER A 134 -7.20 -2.92 -15.12
CA SER A 134 -5.78 -2.90 -15.42
C SER A 134 -5.04 -1.97 -14.46
N VAL A 135 -3.75 -2.26 -14.19
CA VAL A 135 -2.90 -1.40 -13.34
C VAL A 135 -2.86 0.03 -13.89
N THR A 136 -2.85 0.20 -15.21
CA THR A 136 -2.87 1.51 -15.87
C THR A 136 -4.18 2.25 -15.60
N ALA A 137 -5.33 1.58 -15.72
CA ALA A 137 -6.63 2.17 -15.44
C ALA A 137 -6.76 2.56 -13.96
N ALA A 138 -6.37 1.68 -13.04
CA ALA A 138 -6.37 1.96 -11.61
C ALA A 138 -5.43 3.13 -11.25
N ALA A 139 -4.23 3.17 -11.84
CA ALA A 139 -3.29 4.27 -11.66
C ALA A 139 -3.91 5.61 -12.10
N GLY A 140 -4.51 5.66 -13.29
CA GLY A 140 -5.19 6.85 -13.81
C GLY A 140 -6.35 7.29 -12.93
N ALA A 141 -7.26 6.39 -12.55
CA ALA A 141 -8.43 6.67 -11.73
C ALA A 141 -8.07 7.23 -10.34
N HIS A 142 -6.95 6.80 -9.76
CA HIS A 142 -6.49 7.25 -8.45
C HIS A 142 -5.37 8.30 -8.50
N GLY A 143 -5.02 8.80 -9.69
CA GLY A 143 -3.95 9.80 -9.87
C GLY A 143 -2.58 9.29 -9.41
N LEU A 144 -2.30 8.00 -9.51
CA LEU A 144 -1.06 7.33 -9.08
C LEU A 144 -0.15 7.04 -10.27
N SER A 145 1.12 6.82 -10.01
CA SER A 145 2.01 6.24 -11.01
C SER A 145 1.77 4.73 -11.14
N TRP A 146 2.06 4.16 -12.31
CA TRP A 146 1.94 2.73 -12.55
C TRP A 146 2.66 1.87 -11.50
N PRO A 147 3.94 2.16 -11.14
CA PRO A 147 4.62 1.39 -10.10
C PRO A 147 3.95 1.47 -8.73
N THR A 148 3.34 2.63 -8.40
CA THR A 148 2.62 2.80 -7.14
C THR A 148 1.35 1.96 -7.11
N ALA A 149 0.58 1.93 -8.20
CA ALA A 149 -0.63 1.12 -8.30
C ALA A 149 -0.31 -0.38 -8.35
N SER A 150 0.73 -0.78 -9.08
CA SER A 150 1.23 -2.16 -9.10
C SER A 150 1.66 -2.64 -7.72
N GLY A 151 2.52 -1.86 -7.02
CA GLY A 151 2.92 -2.20 -5.66
C GLY A 151 1.76 -2.21 -4.65
N ALA A 152 0.73 -1.38 -4.87
CA ALA A 152 -0.47 -1.40 -4.05
C ALA A 152 -1.30 -2.68 -4.27
N PHE A 153 -1.36 -3.17 -5.49
CA PHE A 153 -2.00 -4.45 -5.80
C PHE A 153 -1.21 -5.62 -5.19
N THR A 154 0.12 -5.66 -5.35
CA THR A 154 0.96 -6.68 -4.70
C THR A 154 0.72 -6.71 -3.19
N ALA A 155 0.81 -5.55 -2.52
CA ALA A 155 0.55 -5.48 -1.09
C ALA A 155 -0.91 -5.81 -0.69
N HIS A 156 -1.87 -5.71 -1.61
CA HIS A 156 -3.24 -6.19 -1.40
C HIS A 156 -3.30 -7.71 -1.52
N ALA A 157 -2.69 -8.28 -2.54
CA ALA A 157 -2.61 -9.71 -2.76
C ALA A 157 -1.89 -10.43 -1.61
N ASP A 158 -0.73 -9.94 -1.18
CA ASP A 158 0.06 -10.52 -0.07
C ASP A 158 -0.73 -10.67 1.23
N ARG A 159 -1.73 -9.82 1.47
CA ARG A 159 -2.61 -9.93 2.65
C ARG A 159 -3.72 -10.96 2.51
N LEU A 160 -4.03 -11.38 1.30
CA LEU A 160 -5.10 -12.32 1.00
C LEU A 160 -4.58 -13.72 0.68
N LEU A 161 -3.33 -13.81 0.23
CA LEU A 161 -2.70 -15.09 -0.04
C LEU A 161 -2.39 -15.79 1.28
N ALA A 162 -3.00 -16.95 1.45
CA ALA A 162 -2.67 -17.88 2.52
C ALA A 162 -1.52 -18.80 2.06
N PRO A 163 -0.73 -19.36 2.98
CA PRO A 163 0.18 -20.46 2.66
C PRO A 163 -0.59 -21.60 1.99
N PRO A 164 0.05 -22.37 1.08
CA PRO A 164 -0.59 -23.52 0.45
C PRO A 164 -1.12 -24.52 1.49
N GLY A 165 -2.38 -24.87 1.38
CA GLY A 165 -2.97 -25.95 2.17
C GLY A 165 -2.46 -27.33 1.71
N PRO A 166 -2.90 -28.45 2.35
CA PRO A 166 -2.52 -29.79 1.96
C PRO A 166 -2.84 -30.09 0.49
N VAL A 167 -1.92 -30.71 -0.22
CA VAL A 167 -2.02 -31.05 -1.65
C VAL A 167 -1.71 -32.51 -1.87
N ARG A 168 -2.57 -33.21 -2.61
CA ARG A 168 -2.34 -34.61 -2.97
C ARG A 168 -1.72 -34.79 -4.35
N VAL A 169 -2.11 -33.97 -5.30
CA VAL A 169 -1.62 -34.03 -6.69
C VAL A 169 -1.05 -32.67 -7.07
N LEU A 170 0.26 -32.59 -7.12
CA LEU A 170 0.99 -31.38 -7.43
C LEU A 170 1.28 -31.31 -8.93
N GLY A 171 0.95 -30.19 -9.57
CA GLY A 171 1.35 -29.90 -10.94
C GLY A 171 2.48 -28.89 -10.96
N ILE A 172 3.48 -29.12 -11.78
CA ILE A 172 4.59 -28.18 -12.01
C ILE A 172 4.74 -27.98 -13.50
N ASP A 173 4.65 -26.72 -13.93
CA ASP A 173 4.79 -26.34 -15.35
C ASP A 173 5.51 -25.00 -15.49
N GLU A 174 6.17 -24.78 -16.62
CA GLU A 174 6.88 -23.55 -16.90
C GLU A 174 6.13 -22.72 -17.94
N THR A 175 5.95 -21.46 -17.61
CA THR A 175 5.37 -20.49 -18.53
C THR A 175 6.38 -19.44 -18.93
N ARG A 176 6.51 -19.22 -20.24
CA ARG A 176 7.36 -18.15 -20.77
C ARG A 176 6.70 -16.79 -20.55
N ARG A 177 7.39 -15.89 -19.85
CA ARG A 177 6.89 -14.55 -19.49
C ARG A 177 7.50 -13.45 -20.37
N GLY A 178 6.81 -13.12 -21.44
CA GLY A 178 7.15 -11.98 -22.30
C GLY A 178 8.36 -12.23 -23.20
N ARG A 179 9.00 -11.15 -23.66
CA ARG A 179 10.14 -11.21 -24.58
C ARG A 179 11.44 -11.49 -23.82
N PRO A 180 12.42 -12.17 -24.46
CA PRO A 180 13.76 -12.32 -23.91
C PRO A 180 14.36 -10.97 -23.53
N LYS A 181 15.15 -10.93 -22.47
CA LYS A 181 16.00 -9.79 -22.15
C LYS A 181 17.42 -10.08 -22.62
N TRP A 182 18.05 -9.06 -23.12
CA TRP A 182 19.49 -9.05 -23.38
C TRP A 182 20.15 -8.28 -22.25
N THR A 183 21.09 -8.90 -21.57
CA THR A 183 21.93 -8.28 -20.52
C THR A 183 23.38 -8.41 -20.97
N GLN A 184 24.15 -7.33 -20.80
CA GLN A 184 25.57 -7.37 -21.03
C GLN A 184 26.24 -7.90 -19.76
N ASP A 185 27.03 -8.96 -19.90
CA ASP A 185 27.86 -9.49 -18.83
C ASP A 185 28.92 -8.42 -18.46
N PRO A 186 28.99 -7.99 -17.19
CA PRO A 186 29.90 -6.92 -16.78
C PRO A 186 31.39 -7.30 -16.90
N ASP A 187 31.74 -8.58 -16.84
CA ASP A 187 33.12 -9.07 -16.84
C ASP A 187 33.61 -9.33 -18.28
N THR A 188 32.74 -9.93 -19.11
CA THR A 188 33.11 -10.33 -20.48
C THR A 188 32.64 -9.36 -21.55
N SER A 189 31.80 -8.37 -21.20
CA SER A 189 31.13 -7.44 -22.11
C SER A 189 30.30 -8.11 -23.21
N ARG A 190 30.03 -9.40 -23.11
CA ARG A 190 29.19 -10.14 -24.05
C ARG A 190 27.71 -9.95 -23.74
N TRP A 191 26.92 -9.89 -24.80
CA TRP A 191 25.47 -9.85 -24.68
C TRP A 191 24.93 -11.28 -24.49
N GLU A 192 24.31 -11.52 -23.34
CA GLU A 192 23.65 -12.78 -23.04
C GLU A 192 22.13 -12.61 -23.17
N ARG A 193 21.52 -13.57 -23.86
CA ARG A 193 20.07 -13.64 -24.00
C ARG A 193 19.50 -14.42 -22.82
N SER A 194 18.77 -13.74 -21.96
CA SER A 194 18.03 -14.35 -20.86
C SER A 194 16.55 -14.51 -21.25
N GLU A 195 16.10 -15.73 -21.32
CA GLU A 195 14.69 -16.04 -21.47
C GLU A 195 13.99 -15.97 -20.11
N ARG A 196 12.81 -15.36 -20.10
CA ARG A 196 12.04 -15.18 -18.87
C ARG A 196 11.01 -16.31 -18.76
N PHE A 197 11.30 -17.26 -17.89
CA PHE A 197 10.37 -18.29 -17.50
C PHE A 197 9.94 -18.09 -16.05
N GLU A 198 8.73 -18.52 -15.73
CA GLU A 198 8.19 -18.67 -14.40
C GLU A 198 7.79 -20.14 -14.24
N THR A 199 8.25 -20.80 -13.20
CA THR A 199 7.75 -22.11 -12.80
C THR A 199 6.51 -21.92 -11.96
N ASN A 200 5.41 -22.52 -12.37
CA ASN A 200 4.12 -22.49 -11.69
C ASN A 200 3.91 -23.79 -10.95
N VAL A 201 3.47 -23.69 -9.72
CA VAL A 201 3.10 -24.83 -8.89
C VAL A 201 1.60 -24.76 -8.62
N VAL A 202 0.87 -25.83 -8.95
CA VAL A 202 -0.59 -25.85 -8.92
C VAL A 202 -1.12 -27.09 -8.18
N ASP A 203 -2.27 -26.95 -7.56
CA ASP A 203 -3.03 -28.07 -7.03
C ASP A 203 -3.97 -28.62 -8.13
N LEU A 204 -3.70 -29.84 -8.59
CA LEU A 204 -4.47 -30.47 -9.66
C LEU A 204 -5.73 -31.21 -9.19
N ALA A 205 -5.86 -31.48 -7.92
CA ALA A 205 -6.95 -32.31 -7.40
C ALA A 205 -7.79 -31.63 -6.31
N GLY A 206 -7.27 -30.64 -5.60
CA GLY A 206 -7.91 -30.07 -4.42
C GLY A 206 -8.67 -28.75 -4.66
N GLY A 207 -8.53 -28.12 -5.83
CA GLY A 207 -9.24 -26.88 -6.18
C GLY A 207 -8.61 -25.61 -5.61
N GLN A 208 -7.41 -25.66 -5.02
CA GLN A 208 -6.69 -24.45 -4.59
C GLN A 208 -6.12 -23.66 -5.78
N GLY A 209 -5.98 -24.30 -6.95
CA GLY A 209 -5.45 -23.68 -8.15
C GLY A 209 -3.95 -23.41 -8.06
N LEU A 210 -3.53 -22.17 -8.37
CA LEU A 210 -2.12 -21.76 -8.31
C LEU A 210 -1.67 -21.63 -6.85
N LEU A 211 -0.70 -22.43 -6.46
CA LEU A 211 -0.12 -22.45 -5.11
C LEU A 211 1.07 -21.51 -4.98
N GLY A 212 1.84 -21.34 -6.06
CA GLY A 212 2.98 -20.47 -6.06
C GLY A 212 3.67 -20.36 -7.42
N GLN A 213 4.58 -19.40 -7.51
CA GLN A 213 5.41 -19.18 -8.69
C GLN A 213 6.84 -18.88 -8.26
N SER A 214 7.80 -19.39 -9.00
CA SER A 214 9.20 -19.02 -8.84
C SER A 214 9.83 -18.64 -10.17
N ALA A 215 10.77 -17.68 -10.12
CA ALA A 215 11.44 -17.19 -11.32
C ALA A 215 12.40 -18.25 -11.90
N GLY A 216 12.32 -18.45 -13.21
CA GLY A 216 13.16 -19.41 -13.94
C GLY A 216 12.49 -20.74 -14.20
N ARG A 217 13.24 -21.62 -14.91
CA ARG A 217 12.82 -22.99 -15.25
C ARG A 217 13.86 -24.03 -14.82
N THR A 218 14.62 -23.72 -13.81
CA THR A 218 15.70 -24.59 -13.35
C THR A 218 15.24 -25.46 -12.19
N ARG A 219 15.90 -26.61 -12.01
CA ARG A 219 15.71 -27.41 -10.81
C ARG A 219 15.80 -26.59 -9.53
N LYS A 220 16.71 -25.60 -9.49
CA LYS A 220 16.88 -24.70 -8.34
C LYS A 220 15.61 -23.90 -8.03
N ALA A 221 14.87 -23.45 -9.07
CA ALA A 221 13.62 -22.71 -8.88
C ALA A 221 12.55 -23.58 -8.23
N VAL A 222 12.38 -24.84 -8.71
CA VAL A 222 11.45 -25.81 -8.14
C VAL A 222 11.80 -26.18 -6.72
N VAL A 223 13.07 -26.58 -6.50
CA VAL A 223 13.55 -27.02 -5.18
C VAL A 223 13.45 -25.88 -4.17
N GLY A 224 13.84 -24.65 -4.58
CA GLY A 224 13.74 -23.48 -3.69
C GLY A 224 12.32 -23.23 -3.21
N TRP A 225 11.31 -23.32 -4.08
CA TRP A 225 9.92 -23.18 -3.68
C TRP A 225 9.46 -24.32 -2.76
N LEU A 226 9.87 -25.58 -3.07
CA LEU A 226 9.52 -26.75 -2.24
C LEU A 226 10.18 -26.70 -0.86
N ASP A 227 11.37 -26.13 -0.75
CA ASP A 227 12.09 -26.00 0.54
C ASP A 227 11.42 -24.99 1.48
N GLU A 228 10.65 -24.06 0.95
CA GLU A 228 9.82 -23.13 1.73
C GLU A 228 8.60 -23.84 2.35
N GLN A 229 8.23 -25.04 1.85
CA GLN A 229 7.12 -25.81 2.39
C GLN A 229 7.60 -26.73 3.51
N GLY A 230 6.78 -26.85 4.56
CA GLY A 230 7.08 -27.75 5.68
C GLY A 230 7.15 -29.23 5.25
N GLN A 231 7.87 -30.07 6.02
CA GLN A 231 8.02 -31.48 5.71
C GLN A 231 6.67 -32.21 5.66
N ASP A 232 5.81 -31.95 6.63
CA ASP A 232 4.46 -32.56 6.68
C ASP A 232 3.63 -32.24 5.43
N TRP A 233 3.79 -31.05 4.89
CA TRP A 233 3.13 -30.66 3.64
C TRP A 233 3.67 -31.48 2.46
N LYS A 234 5.00 -31.64 2.37
CA LYS A 234 5.66 -32.44 1.32
C LYS A 234 5.26 -33.91 1.40
N ASP A 235 5.17 -34.45 2.59
CA ASP A 235 4.81 -35.85 2.83
C ASP A 235 3.34 -36.13 2.45
N GLY A 236 2.50 -35.12 2.42
CA GLY A 236 1.11 -35.17 1.95
C GLY A 236 0.97 -35.30 0.42
N VAL A 237 2.00 -34.96 -0.35
CA VAL A 237 1.99 -35.01 -1.82
C VAL A 237 2.18 -36.46 -2.29
N GLN A 238 1.18 -37.02 -2.93
CA GLN A 238 1.17 -38.41 -3.42
C GLN A 238 1.66 -38.53 -4.87
N VAL A 239 1.35 -37.52 -5.69
CA VAL A 239 1.67 -37.50 -7.12
C VAL A 239 2.20 -36.13 -7.50
N VAL A 240 3.26 -36.12 -8.29
CA VAL A 240 3.79 -34.91 -8.94
C VAL A 240 3.69 -35.09 -10.44
N ALA A 241 2.92 -34.23 -11.10
CA ALA A 241 2.81 -34.13 -12.55
C ALA A 241 3.70 -32.99 -13.05
N MET A 242 4.62 -33.30 -13.95
CA MET A 242 5.50 -32.33 -14.58
C MET A 242 5.46 -32.49 -16.09
N HIS A 243 5.49 -31.37 -16.82
CA HIS A 243 5.69 -31.43 -18.25
C HIS A 243 7.15 -31.92 -18.52
N PRO A 244 7.36 -32.94 -19.36
CA PRO A 244 8.71 -33.38 -19.67
C PRO A 244 9.44 -32.26 -20.40
N CYS A 245 10.50 -31.73 -19.79
CA CYS A 245 11.42 -30.83 -20.47
C CYS A 245 12.11 -31.60 -21.59
N THR A 246 11.82 -31.26 -22.83
CA THR A 246 12.69 -31.62 -23.94
C THR A 246 13.98 -30.84 -23.80
N ALA A 247 15.09 -31.55 -23.57
CA ALA A 247 16.44 -30.99 -23.44
C ALA A 247 16.86 -30.26 -24.73
#